data_257ecfd9ab5db0e0b420a68671a215d3
#
_entry.id   257ecfd9ab5db0e0b420a68671a215d3
#
_cell.length_a   1.000
_cell.length_b   1.000
_cell.length_c   1.000
_cell.angle_alpha   90.00
_cell.angle_beta   90.00
_cell.angle_gamma   90.00
#
_symmetry.space_group_name_H-M   'P 1'
#
loop_
_entity.id
_entity.type
_entity.pdbx_description
1 polymer ?
#
loop_
_entity_poly.entity_id
_entity_poly.type
_entity_poly.pdbx_seq_one_letter_code
_entity_poly.pdbx_strand_id
1 'polypeptide(L)'
;MQAMVIVTSGTNCDLELAQAFEDAGASCQTVQLHSILDAPEALDGAELVGLPGGFAYGDAVAAGRIKAALMRERVVPVLSRLLDRGVPMIAPCNGFQTAVQCGLLPGPAPSRPEVALAPNVSGRFEDRWTGVDFPDSRCIW
;
A
#
# COMPACT_ATOMS: atom_id res chain seq x y z
N MET A 1 0.54 18.19 -7.55
CA MET A 1 1.10 16.99 -6.88
C MET A 1 0.74 15.79 -7.72
N GLN A 2 1.75 14.99 -8.08
CA GLN A 2 1.55 13.78 -8.90
C GLN A 2 1.33 12.57 -8.00
N ALA A 3 0.12 12.03 -8.01
CA ALA A 3 -0.24 10.80 -7.30
C ALA A 3 -0.11 9.58 -8.22
N MET A 4 0.40 8.48 -7.69
CA MET A 4 0.46 7.20 -8.41
C MET A 4 -0.23 6.10 -7.61
N VAL A 5 -1.24 5.48 -8.21
CA VAL A 5 -2.02 4.39 -7.62
C VAL A 5 -1.59 3.06 -8.23
N ILE A 6 -0.99 2.18 -7.42
CA ILE A 6 -0.43 0.91 -7.88
C ILE A 6 -1.50 -0.18 -7.85
N VAL A 7 -1.89 -0.64 -9.01
CA VAL A 7 -2.96 -1.62 -9.19
C VAL A 7 -2.45 -2.95 -9.72
N THR A 8 -3.23 -4.00 -9.50
CA THR A 8 -2.97 -5.34 -10.02
C THR A 8 -4.28 -6.09 -10.20
N SER A 9 -4.23 -7.29 -10.75
CA SER A 9 -5.42 -8.14 -10.85
C SER A 9 -6.08 -8.33 -9.49
N GLY A 10 -7.39 -8.10 -9.41
CA GLY A 10 -8.18 -8.18 -8.19
C GLY A 10 -8.22 -6.90 -7.35
N THR A 11 -7.47 -5.86 -7.69
CA THR A 11 -7.69 -4.51 -7.14
C THR A 11 -9.03 -4.00 -7.67
N ASN A 12 -9.88 -3.48 -6.80
CA ASN A 12 -11.21 -2.97 -7.17
C ASN A 12 -11.66 -1.68 -6.46
N CYS A 13 -10.78 -1.09 -5.63
CA CYS A 13 -10.99 0.22 -5.01
C CYS A 13 -9.95 1.25 -5.51
N ASP A 14 -9.45 1.04 -6.71
CA ASP A 14 -8.45 1.90 -7.34
C ASP A 14 -9.06 3.20 -7.86
N LEU A 15 -10.26 3.13 -8.44
CA LEU A 15 -10.96 4.32 -8.92
C LEU A 15 -11.39 5.24 -7.77
N GLU A 16 -11.86 4.68 -6.66
CA GLU A 16 -12.24 5.44 -5.47
C GLU A 16 -11.03 6.14 -4.86
N LEU A 17 -9.87 5.45 -4.80
CA LEU A 17 -8.66 6.06 -4.26
C LEU A 17 -8.11 7.13 -5.20
N ALA A 18 -8.12 6.88 -6.51
CA ALA A 18 -7.71 7.87 -7.51
C ALA A 18 -8.60 9.11 -7.45
N GLN A 19 -9.93 8.92 -7.40
CA GLN A 19 -10.88 10.03 -7.28
C GLN A 19 -10.65 10.85 -6.01
N ALA A 20 -10.42 10.18 -4.87
CA ALA A 20 -10.12 10.87 -3.62
C ALA A 20 -8.86 11.74 -3.72
N PHE A 21 -7.83 11.29 -4.43
CA PHE A 21 -6.64 12.09 -4.68
C PHE A 21 -6.91 13.27 -5.61
N GLU A 22 -7.71 13.08 -6.65
CA GLU A 22 -8.10 14.13 -7.58
C GLU A 22 -8.98 15.19 -6.90
N ASP A 23 -9.93 14.78 -6.08
CA ASP A 23 -10.78 15.69 -5.28
C ASP A 23 -9.94 16.52 -4.30
N ALA A 24 -8.82 15.96 -3.81
CA ALA A 24 -7.83 16.67 -3.00
C ALA A 24 -6.86 17.55 -3.81
N GLY A 25 -7.01 17.62 -5.14
CA GLY A 25 -6.23 18.49 -6.03
C GLY A 25 -4.94 17.86 -6.56
N ALA A 26 -4.75 16.55 -6.45
CA ALA A 26 -3.65 15.85 -7.08
C ALA A 26 -3.97 15.53 -8.56
N SER A 27 -2.93 15.40 -9.39
CA SER A 27 -3.03 14.70 -10.68
C SER A 27 -2.75 13.22 -10.44
N CYS A 28 -3.70 12.36 -10.77
CA CYS A 28 -3.59 10.94 -10.44
C CYS A 28 -3.30 10.08 -11.66
N GLN A 29 -2.37 9.16 -11.53
CA GLN A 29 -2.07 8.14 -12.53
C GLN A 29 -2.18 6.75 -11.92
N THR A 30 -3.00 5.90 -12.53
CA THR A 30 -3.04 4.47 -12.20
C THR A 30 -1.93 3.74 -12.96
N VAL A 31 -1.11 3.00 -12.23
CA VAL A 31 0.02 2.23 -12.78
C VAL A 31 -0.14 0.75 -12.47
N GLN A 32 0.02 -0.08 -13.49
CA GLN A 32 -0.08 -1.52 -13.33
C GLN A 32 1.18 -2.07 -12.66
N LEU A 33 1.01 -2.90 -11.63
CA LEU A 33 2.13 -3.55 -10.95
C LEU A 33 3.06 -4.27 -11.93
N HIS A 34 2.50 -4.97 -12.89
CA HIS A 34 3.27 -5.68 -13.91
C HIS A 34 4.25 -4.74 -14.64
N SER A 35 3.78 -3.57 -15.07
CA SER A 35 4.62 -2.61 -15.78
C SER A 35 5.76 -2.06 -14.91
N ILE A 36 5.51 -1.80 -13.62
CA ILE A 36 6.54 -1.31 -12.71
C ILE A 36 7.47 -2.42 -12.18
N LEU A 37 7.13 -3.68 -12.35
CA LEU A 37 8.10 -4.77 -12.12
C LEU A 37 9.21 -4.77 -13.18
N ASP A 38 8.90 -4.35 -14.40
CA ASP A 38 9.87 -4.26 -15.48
C ASP A 38 10.65 -2.94 -15.43
N ALA A 39 10.01 -1.84 -15.05
CA ALA A 39 10.57 -0.49 -14.99
C ALA A 39 10.20 0.21 -13.65
N PRO A 40 10.78 -0.20 -12.50
CA PRO A 40 10.40 0.35 -11.19
C PRO A 40 10.68 1.85 -11.05
N GLU A 41 11.62 2.39 -11.81
CA GLU A 41 11.96 3.82 -11.88
C GLU A 41 10.80 4.69 -12.39
N ALA A 42 9.79 4.11 -13.02
CA ALA A 42 8.57 4.82 -13.40
C ALA A 42 7.85 5.45 -12.18
N LEU A 43 8.13 4.96 -10.97
CA LEU A 43 7.60 5.53 -9.74
C LEU A 43 8.41 6.74 -9.22
N ASP A 44 9.60 7.02 -9.72
CA ASP A 44 10.50 8.05 -9.16
C ASP A 44 9.92 9.47 -9.20
N GLY A 45 8.95 9.72 -10.10
CA GLY A 45 8.20 10.97 -10.18
C GLY A 45 6.99 11.07 -9.25
N ALA A 46 6.71 10.06 -8.43
CA ALA A 46 5.59 10.11 -7.51
C ALA A 46 5.83 11.12 -6.38
N GLU A 47 4.83 11.94 -6.10
CA GLU A 47 4.76 12.85 -4.96
C GLU A 47 3.73 12.36 -3.91
N LEU A 48 2.92 11.37 -4.27
CA LEU A 48 1.99 10.65 -3.41
C LEU A 48 1.81 9.24 -3.97
N VAL A 49 1.83 8.22 -3.12
CA VAL A 49 1.63 6.83 -3.53
C VAL A 49 0.35 6.27 -2.91
N GLY A 50 -0.45 5.60 -3.73
CA GLY A 50 -1.64 4.85 -3.32
C GLY A 50 -1.47 3.35 -3.50
N LEU A 51 -1.72 2.57 -2.44
CA LEU A 51 -1.93 1.13 -2.52
C LEU A 51 -3.41 0.84 -2.23
N PRO A 52 -4.27 0.72 -3.24
CA PRO A 52 -5.70 0.62 -3.04
C PRO A 52 -6.15 -0.68 -2.38
N GLY A 53 -7.37 -0.65 -1.88
CA GLY A 53 -8.08 -1.81 -1.39
C GLY A 53 -8.54 -2.76 -2.49
N GLY A 54 -9.17 -3.85 -2.09
CA GLY A 54 -9.69 -4.88 -2.97
C GLY A 54 -9.22 -6.27 -2.55
N PHE A 55 -9.08 -7.16 -3.54
CA PHE A 55 -8.68 -8.55 -3.33
C PHE A 55 -7.55 -8.90 -4.31
N ALA A 56 -6.38 -8.30 -4.11
CA ALA A 56 -5.23 -8.50 -4.99
C ALA A 56 -4.92 -10.01 -5.19
N TYR A 57 -4.96 -10.47 -6.42
CA TYR A 57 -4.83 -11.89 -6.80
C TYR A 57 -5.84 -12.81 -6.08
N GLY A 58 -7.05 -12.28 -5.78
CA GLY A 58 -8.10 -13.03 -5.11
C GLY A 58 -7.77 -13.40 -3.65
N ASP A 59 -6.81 -12.72 -3.03
CA ASP A 59 -6.27 -13.04 -1.70
C ASP A 59 -5.84 -14.51 -1.55
N ALA A 60 -5.48 -15.14 -2.65
CA ALA A 60 -4.95 -16.51 -2.63
C ALA A 60 -3.73 -16.60 -1.70
N VAL A 61 -3.63 -17.66 -0.94
CA VAL A 61 -2.64 -17.89 0.13
C VAL A 61 -2.91 -17.06 1.39
N ALA A 62 -2.98 -15.74 1.28
CA ALA A 62 -3.39 -14.78 2.33
C ALA A 62 -3.54 -13.39 1.72
N ALA A 63 -4.35 -12.54 2.36
CA ALA A 63 -4.66 -11.19 1.89
C ALA A 63 -3.39 -10.37 1.63
N GLY A 64 -3.26 -9.87 0.40
CA GLY A 64 -2.12 -9.06 -0.05
C GLY A 64 -0.79 -9.81 -0.22
N ARG A 65 -0.71 -11.11 0.06
CA ARG A 65 0.55 -11.86 0.09
C ARG A 65 1.22 -11.99 -1.28
N ILE A 66 0.47 -12.32 -2.31
CA ILE A 66 1.03 -12.46 -3.66
C ILE A 66 1.52 -11.11 -4.17
N LYS A 67 0.73 -10.06 -4.02
CA LYS A 67 1.13 -8.70 -4.39
C LYS A 67 2.42 -8.29 -3.66
N ALA A 68 2.48 -8.50 -2.35
CA ALA A 68 3.65 -8.19 -1.55
C ALA A 68 4.91 -8.98 -2.00
N ALA A 69 4.76 -10.26 -2.30
CA ALA A 69 5.86 -11.08 -2.79
C ALA A 69 6.43 -10.56 -4.13
N LEU A 70 5.55 -10.18 -5.06
CA LEU A 70 5.95 -9.61 -6.34
C LEU A 70 6.63 -8.24 -6.19
N MET A 71 6.15 -7.40 -5.27
CA MET A 71 6.71 -6.06 -5.04
C MET A 71 8.09 -6.08 -4.37
N ARG A 72 8.38 -7.10 -3.56
CA ARG A 72 9.48 -7.09 -2.57
C ARG A 72 10.85 -6.79 -3.17
N GLU A 73 11.20 -7.40 -4.27
CA GLU A 73 12.56 -7.30 -4.82
C GLU A 73 12.79 -6.04 -5.63
N ARG A 74 11.79 -5.55 -6.34
CA ARG A 74 11.96 -4.48 -7.32
C ARG A 74 11.22 -3.19 -6.97
N VAL A 75 10.01 -3.29 -6.43
CA VAL A 75 9.14 -2.14 -6.16
C VAL A 75 9.37 -1.58 -4.75
N VAL A 76 9.47 -2.45 -3.74
CA VAL A 76 9.71 -2.03 -2.35
C VAL A 76 10.96 -1.17 -2.20
N PRO A 77 12.11 -1.45 -2.82
CA PRO A 77 13.28 -0.57 -2.74
C PRO A 77 13.02 0.84 -3.29
N VAL A 78 12.21 0.97 -4.34
CA VAL A 78 11.82 2.28 -4.88
C VAL A 78 10.88 2.99 -3.92
N LEU A 79 9.84 2.30 -3.43
CA LEU A 79 8.92 2.87 -2.45
C LEU A 79 9.64 3.31 -1.17
N SER A 80 10.61 2.53 -0.69
CA SER A 80 11.41 2.91 0.48
C SER A 80 12.16 4.21 0.24
N ARG A 81 12.83 4.36 -0.90
CA ARG A 81 13.50 5.62 -1.27
C ARG A 81 12.53 6.81 -1.37
N LEU A 82 11.32 6.58 -1.88
CA LEU A 82 10.29 7.62 -1.92
C LEU A 82 9.86 8.03 -0.51
N LEU A 83 9.58 7.07 0.37
CA LEU A 83 9.22 7.31 1.77
C LEU A 83 10.35 8.03 2.52
N ASP A 84 11.61 7.64 2.32
CA ASP A 84 12.79 8.29 2.92
C ASP A 84 12.94 9.76 2.46
N ARG A 85 12.46 10.09 1.25
CA ARG A 85 12.37 11.46 0.74
C ARG A 85 11.14 12.22 1.26
N GLY A 86 10.31 11.60 2.07
CA GLY A 86 9.10 12.21 2.63
C GLY A 86 7.88 12.13 1.71
N VAL A 87 7.91 11.31 0.64
CA VAL A 87 6.73 11.09 -0.19
C VAL A 87 5.69 10.31 0.61
N PRO A 88 4.47 10.86 0.82
CA PRO A 88 3.45 10.18 1.60
C PRO A 88 2.87 8.98 0.86
N MET A 89 2.37 8.01 1.63
CA MET A 89 1.70 6.82 1.10
C MET A 89 0.38 6.59 1.83
N ILE A 90 -0.68 6.32 1.07
CA ILE A 90 -1.97 5.87 1.59
C ILE A 90 -2.20 4.41 1.16
N ALA A 91 -2.48 3.56 2.12
CA ALA A 91 -2.64 2.13 1.89
C ALA A 91 -3.83 1.58 2.69
N PRO A 92 -5.08 1.76 2.25
CA PRO A 92 -6.26 1.24 2.94
C PRO A 92 -6.46 -0.25 2.69
N CYS A 93 -7.06 -0.95 3.64
CA CYS A 93 -7.57 -2.32 3.53
C CYS A 93 -6.51 -3.29 2.95
N ASN A 94 -6.74 -3.86 1.77
CA ASN A 94 -5.80 -4.77 1.10
C ASN A 94 -4.44 -4.10 0.79
N GLY A 95 -4.43 -2.79 0.56
CA GLY A 95 -3.20 -2.00 0.46
C GLY A 95 -2.38 -2.04 1.75
N PHE A 96 -3.02 -1.88 2.91
CA PHE A 96 -2.39 -2.00 4.22
C PHE A 96 -1.83 -3.42 4.44
N GLN A 97 -2.62 -4.44 4.13
CA GLN A 97 -2.17 -5.82 4.23
C GLN A 97 -0.93 -6.09 3.36
N THR A 98 -0.92 -5.56 2.13
CA THR A 98 0.25 -5.61 1.24
C THR A 98 1.46 -4.90 1.84
N ALA A 99 1.27 -3.67 2.35
CA ALA A 99 2.34 -2.87 2.93
C ALA A 99 2.99 -3.54 4.15
N VAL A 100 2.19 -4.13 5.04
CA VAL A 100 2.69 -4.94 6.17
C VAL A 100 3.45 -6.17 5.66
N GLN A 101 2.88 -6.90 4.72
CA GLN A 101 3.48 -8.15 4.22
C GLN A 101 4.79 -7.93 3.47
N CYS A 102 4.98 -6.80 2.82
CA CYS A 102 6.24 -6.49 2.14
C CYS A 102 7.25 -5.74 3.03
N GLY A 103 6.89 -5.40 4.26
CA GLY A 103 7.79 -4.76 5.23
C GLY A 103 7.89 -3.24 5.08
N LEU A 104 6.95 -2.60 4.38
CA LEU A 104 6.85 -1.13 4.32
C LEU A 104 6.29 -0.53 5.62
N LEU A 105 5.56 -1.34 6.38
CA LEU A 105 5.04 -0.98 7.70
C LEU A 105 5.58 -1.94 8.76
N PRO A 106 5.86 -1.46 9.98
CA PRO A 106 5.63 -0.09 10.49
C PRO A 106 6.65 0.95 10.02
N GLY A 107 7.62 0.58 9.19
CA GLY A 107 8.64 1.45 8.60
C GLY A 107 9.79 1.85 9.55
N PRO A 108 10.91 2.44 9.05
CA PRO A 108 11.32 2.44 7.65
C PRO A 108 11.51 1.02 7.14
N ALA A 109 11.32 0.79 5.85
CA ALA A 109 11.26 -0.56 5.29
C ALA A 109 12.50 -1.41 5.63
N PRO A 110 12.38 -2.35 6.56
CA PRO A 110 13.48 -3.26 6.88
C PRO A 110 13.65 -4.30 5.77
N SER A 111 14.79 -4.97 5.76
CA SER A 111 15.03 -6.10 4.84
C SER A 111 14.07 -7.28 5.08
N ARG A 112 13.37 -7.29 6.21
CA ARG A 112 12.38 -8.31 6.60
C ARG A 112 11.18 -7.64 7.29
N PRO A 113 9.94 -8.13 7.08
CA PRO A 113 8.79 -7.70 7.86
C PRO A 113 9.01 -7.96 9.36
N GLU A 114 8.79 -6.94 10.18
CA GLU A 114 8.91 -7.03 11.65
C GLU A 114 7.59 -7.38 12.33
N VAL A 115 6.48 -7.19 11.62
CA VAL A 115 5.13 -7.49 12.09
C VAL A 115 4.41 -8.38 11.09
N ALA A 116 3.41 -9.10 11.56
CA ALA A 116 2.58 -9.96 10.73
C ALA A 116 1.11 -9.75 11.04
N LEU A 117 0.28 -9.88 10.01
CA LEU A 117 -1.16 -9.96 10.16
C LEU A 117 -1.53 -11.40 10.51
N ALA A 118 -2.33 -11.56 11.56
CA ALA A 118 -2.83 -12.84 12.03
C ALA A 118 -4.36 -12.84 12.02
N PRO A 119 -5.00 -14.01 11.96
CA PRO A 119 -6.43 -14.12 12.19
C PRO A 119 -6.82 -13.54 13.57
N ASN A 120 -8.02 -12.95 13.64
CA ASN A 120 -8.57 -12.48 14.91
C ASN A 120 -8.62 -13.62 15.93
N VAL A 121 -8.36 -13.32 17.19
CA VAL A 121 -8.44 -14.30 18.27
C VAL A 121 -9.82 -14.94 18.35
N SER A 122 -10.88 -14.21 17.99
CA SER A 122 -12.25 -14.72 17.90
C SER A 122 -12.47 -15.74 16.78
N GLY A 123 -11.53 -15.85 15.83
CA GLY A 123 -11.69 -16.66 14.62
C GLY A 123 -12.74 -16.13 13.64
N ARG A 124 -13.25 -14.91 13.84
CA ARG A 124 -14.31 -14.30 13.04
C ARG A 124 -13.86 -12.96 12.49
N PHE A 125 -14.51 -12.50 11.43
CA PHE A 125 -14.42 -11.11 10.99
C PHE A 125 -15.00 -10.19 12.08
N GLU A 126 -14.26 -9.15 12.43
CA GLU A 126 -14.65 -8.17 13.44
C GLU A 126 -15.04 -6.87 12.72
N ASP A 127 -16.32 -6.55 12.74
CA ASP A 127 -16.87 -5.31 12.18
C ASP A 127 -17.50 -4.50 13.31
N ARG A 128 -16.75 -3.55 13.85
CA ARG A 128 -17.17 -2.72 14.97
C ARG A 128 -16.45 -1.38 15.00
N TRP A 129 -17.11 -0.37 15.48
CA TRP A 129 -16.49 0.88 15.83
C TRP A 129 -15.60 0.70 17.07
N THR A 130 -14.41 1.26 17.03
CA THR A 130 -13.49 1.26 18.16
C THR A 130 -12.77 2.59 18.26
N GLY A 131 -12.43 2.99 19.48
CA GLY A 131 -11.55 4.13 19.70
C GLY A 131 -10.11 3.74 19.34
N VAL A 132 -9.40 4.65 18.69
CA VAL A 132 -7.97 4.53 18.42
C VAL A 132 -7.26 5.72 19.02
N ASP A 133 -6.07 5.48 19.53
CA ASP A 133 -5.18 6.52 20.06
C ASP A 133 -3.88 6.50 19.25
N PHE A 134 -3.31 7.66 19.00
CA PHE A 134 -2.10 7.84 18.19
C PHE A 134 -1.04 8.60 18.99
N PRO A 135 -0.55 8.03 20.09
CA PRO A 135 0.48 8.69 20.89
C PRO A 135 1.76 8.82 20.05
N ASP A 136 2.33 10.02 20.08
CA ASP A 136 3.61 10.31 19.40
C ASP A 136 3.65 9.97 17.90
N SER A 137 2.51 10.03 17.21
CA SER A 137 2.46 9.78 15.78
C SER A 137 3.31 10.77 15.00
N ARG A 138 4.14 10.26 14.11
CA ARG A 138 4.87 11.03 13.08
C ARG A 138 4.18 10.98 11.72
N CYS A 139 3.05 10.29 11.65
CA CYS A 139 2.23 10.21 10.44
C CYS A 139 1.62 11.58 10.15
N ILE A 140 1.58 11.96 8.89
CA ILE A 140 0.99 13.23 8.43
C ILE A 140 -0.54 13.20 8.36
N TRP A 141 -1.11 12.00 8.49
CA TRP A 141 -2.56 11.75 8.44
C TRP A 141 -3.20 11.77 9.81
#